data_f07a1c0e3e1f64b6151be92972f4a09f
#
_entry.id   f07a1c0e3e1f64b6151be92972f4a09f
#
_cell.length_a   1.000
_cell.length_b   1.000
_cell.length_c   1.000
_cell.angle_alpha   90.00
_cell.angle_beta   90.00
_cell.angle_gamma   90.00
#
_symmetry.space_group_name_H-M   'P 1'
#
loop_
_entity.id
_entity.type
_entity.pdbx_description
1 polymer ?
#
loop_
_entity_poly.entity_id
_entity_poly.type
_entity_poly.pdbx_seq_one_letter_code
_entity_poly.pdbx_strand_id
1 'polypeptide(L)'
;LRRENGAAALRVNDKLMQAAQVRADEMASSSVYSHTRPDGRRNTSVTDCPYVGENIHRIADWALQGKSVSEAAVWSWNLSGGHRDNLLEKNYAETGVGLSRGVNDSGEACWYCVQLFLWNGYSISWVDTPAAK
;
A
#
# COMPACT_ATOMS: atom_id res chain seq x y z
N LEU A 1 -1.20 -14.08 9.68
CA LEU A 1 -2.62 -13.76 9.51
C LEU A 1 -3.27 -14.58 8.40
N ARG A 2 -2.71 -14.57 7.19
CA ARG A 2 -3.30 -15.30 6.05
C ARG A 2 -3.41 -16.80 6.30
N ARG A 3 -2.34 -17.44 6.76
CA ARG A 3 -2.34 -18.89 7.04
C ARG A 3 -3.38 -19.30 8.07
N GLU A 4 -3.55 -18.49 9.11
CA GLU A 4 -4.53 -18.73 10.16
C GLU A 4 -5.97 -18.65 9.64
N ASN A 5 -6.18 -17.99 8.51
CA ASN A 5 -7.48 -17.80 7.88
C ASN A 5 -7.62 -18.57 6.56
N GLY A 6 -6.79 -19.56 6.33
CA GLY A 6 -6.91 -20.46 5.18
C GLY A 6 -6.38 -19.91 3.86
N ALA A 7 -5.63 -18.81 3.86
CA ALA A 7 -5.02 -18.25 2.66
C ALA A 7 -3.52 -18.50 2.64
N ALA A 8 -2.97 -18.78 1.46
CA ALA A 8 -1.54 -19.00 1.29
C ALA A 8 -0.74 -17.71 1.54
N ALA A 9 0.50 -17.84 2.01
CA ALA A 9 1.40 -16.72 2.16
C ALA A 9 1.65 -16.06 0.79
N LEU A 10 1.73 -14.72 0.78
CA LEU A 10 2.03 -13.96 -0.43
C LEU A 10 3.54 -13.95 -0.70
N ARG A 11 3.91 -14.00 -1.98
CA ARG A 11 5.30 -13.83 -2.40
C ARG A 11 5.59 -12.35 -2.60
N VAL A 12 6.78 -11.90 -2.24
CA VAL A 12 7.22 -10.53 -2.51
C VAL A 12 7.54 -10.40 -4.00
N ASN A 13 7.01 -9.34 -4.62
CA ASN A 13 7.27 -8.98 -6.00
C ASN A 13 8.00 -7.65 -6.04
N ASP A 14 9.20 -7.62 -6.64
CA ASP A 14 10.05 -6.42 -6.65
C ASP A 14 9.40 -5.23 -7.35
N LYS A 15 8.66 -5.48 -8.42
CA LYS A 15 7.96 -4.41 -9.14
C LYS A 15 6.79 -3.86 -8.32
N LEU A 16 6.09 -4.72 -7.58
CA LEU A 16 5.08 -4.27 -6.62
C LEU A 16 5.69 -3.48 -5.46
N MET A 17 6.87 -3.87 -4.99
CA MET A 17 7.59 -3.09 -3.99
C MET A 17 7.91 -1.69 -4.50
N GLN A 18 8.40 -1.59 -5.73
CA GLN A 18 8.69 -0.31 -6.38
C GLN A 18 7.40 0.52 -6.55
N ALA A 19 6.34 -0.09 -7.04
CA ALA A 19 5.06 0.58 -7.24
C ALA A 19 4.44 1.07 -5.94
N ALA A 20 4.50 0.26 -4.88
CA ALA A 20 4.00 0.65 -3.56
C ALA A 20 4.79 1.83 -3.01
N GLN A 21 6.11 1.86 -3.22
CA GLN A 21 6.93 2.98 -2.79
C GLN A 21 6.60 4.26 -3.56
N VAL A 22 6.37 4.16 -4.87
CA VAL A 22 5.91 5.31 -5.68
C VAL A 22 4.60 5.88 -5.12
N ARG A 23 3.64 5.01 -4.82
CA ARG A 23 2.36 5.43 -4.24
C ARG A 23 2.54 6.09 -2.87
N ALA A 24 3.35 5.51 -2.00
CA ALA A 24 3.62 6.08 -0.68
C ALA A 24 4.31 7.46 -0.80
N ASP A 25 5.31 7.57 -1.67
CA ASP A 25 6.06 8.81 -1.88
C ASP A 25 5.16 9.92 -2.43
N GLU A 26 4.31 9.63 -3.41
CA GLU A 26 3.42 10.65 -3.98
C GLU A 26 2.35 11.11 -2.99
N MET A 27 1.85 10.22 -2.13
CA MET A 27 0.94 10.61 -1.06
C MET A 27 1.65 11.48 -0.02
N ALA A 28 2.87 11.11 0.37
CA ALA A 28 3.65 11.84 1.36
C ALA A 28 4.02 13.24 0.85
N SER A 29 4.44 13.37 -0.40
CA SER A 29 4.88 14.66 -0.96
C SER A 29 3.72 15.62 -1.25
N SER A 30 2.53 15.11 -1.52
CA SER A 30 1.34 15.91 -1.81
C SER A 30 0.41 16.09 -0.61
N SER A 31 0.61 15.31 0.46
CA SER A 31 -0.32 15.17 1.59
C SER A 31 -1.72 14.72 1.18
N VAL A 32 -1.83 14.02 0.06
CA VAL A 32 -3.10 13.45 -0.43
C VAL A 32 -3.18 11.99 0.00
N TYR A 33 -4.08 11.70 0.93
CA TYR A 33 -4.34 10.33 1.42
C TYR A 33 -5.57 9.79 0.71
N SER A 34 -5.36 9.07 -0.39
CA SER A 34 -6.46 8.61 -1.26
C SER A 34 -6.02 7.44 -2.13
N HIS A 35 -6.96 6.59 -2.51
CA HIS A 35 -6.76 5.58 -3.55
C HIS A 35 -6.62 6.21 -4.95
N THR A 36 -7.04 7.45 -5.13
CA THR A 36 -6.80 8.22 -6.36
C THR A 36 -5.44 8.89 -6.25
N ARG A 37 -4.63 8.76 -7.29
CA ARG A 37 -3.31 9.39 -7.34
C ARG A 37 -3.46 10.92 -7.37
N PRO A 38 -2.42 11.68 -6.93
CA PRO A 38 -2.52 13.15 -6.89
C PRO A 38 -2.85 13.82 -8.22
N ASP A 39 -2.51 13.19 -9.35
CA ASP A 39 -2.83 13.71 -10.69
C ASP A 39 -4.24 13.32 -11.17
N GLY A 40 -5.03 12.63 -10.36
CA GLY A 40 -6.39 12.22 -10.67
C GLY A 40 -6.52 10.83 -11.29
N ARG A 41 -5.42 10.18 -11.62
CA ARG A 41 -5.45 8.81 -12.17
C ARG A 41 -5.76 7.79 -11.08
N ARG A 42 -6.22 6.61 -11.48
CA ARG A 42 -6.47 5.50 -10.56
C ARG A 42 -5.17 5.01 -9.94
N ASN A 43 -5.26 4.48 -8.73
CA ASN A 43 -4.12 3.85 -8.06
C ASN A 43 -3.46 2.76 -8.90
N THR A 44 -4.25 1.97 -9.65
CA THR A 44 -3.74 0.90 -10.51
C THR A 44 -2.86 1.41 -11.66
N SER A 45 -2.94 2.70 -12.01
CA SER A 45 -2.11 3.30 -13.05
C SER A 45 -0.62 3.32 -12.70
N VAL A 46 -0.26 3.01 -11.46
CA VAL A 46 1.14 2.89 -11.04
C VAL A 46 1.83 1.67 -11.66
N THR A 47 1.06 0.73 -12.18
CA THR A 47 1.58 -0.42 -12.93
C THR A 47 0.85 -0.57 -14.26
N ASP A 48 1.35 -1.48 -15.11
CA ASP A 48 0.70 -1.85 -16.37
C ASP A 48 -0.40 -2.91 -16.20
N CYS A 49 -0.71 -3.30 -14.96
CA CYS A 49 -1.69 -4.34 -14.67
C CYS A 49 -2.86 -3.76 -13.85
N PRO A 50 -4.11 -3.84 -14.36
CA PRO A 50 -5.27 -3.35 -13.60
C PRO A 50 -5.73 -4.32 -12.49
N TYR A 51 -5.17 -5.53 -12.44
CA TYR A 51 -5.56 -6.55 -11.45
C TYR A 51 -4.68 -6.49 -10.21
N VAL A 52 -4.61 -5.29 -9.63
CA VAL A 52 -3.83 -4.98 -8.43
C VAL A 52 -4.77 -4.37 -7.39
N GLY A 53 -4.76 -4.93 -6.18
CA GLY A 53 -5.48 -4.36 -5.04
C GLY A 53 -4.56 -3.46 -4.23
N GLU A 54 -5.14 -2.57 -3.44
CA GLU A 54 -4.38 -1.62 -2.63
C GLU A 54 -5.00 -1.47 -1.24
N ASN A 55 -4.15 -1.56 -0.20
CA ASN A 55 -4.44 -1.05 1.12
C ASN A 55 -3.55 0.15 1.38
N ILE A 56 -4.13 1.24 1.89
CA ILE A 56 -3.37 2.42 2.30
C ILE A 56 -3.64 2.72 3.77
N HIS A 57 -2.65 3.32 4.44
CA HIS A 57 -2.77 3.76 5.82
C HIS A 57 -1.92 5.00 6.02
N ARG A 58 -2.37 5.88 6.92
CA ARG A 58 -1.63 7.06 7.35
C ARG A 58 -1.68 7.10 8.87
N ILE A 59 -0.53 7.21 9.50
CA ILE A 59 -0.44 7.21 10.96
C ILE A 59 0.56 8.27 11.43
N ALA A 60 0.12 9.13 12.34
CA ALA A 60 1.00 10.11 12.99
C ALA A 60 2.02 9.40 13.88
N ASP A 61 3.23 9.97 13.98
CA ASP A 61 4.30 9.39 14.79
C ASP A 61 3.86 9.12 16.24
N TRP A 62 3.14 10.07 16.83
CA TRP A 62 2.69 9.94 18.23
C TRP A 62 1.71 8.79 18.43
N ALA A 63 1.01 8.36 17.39
CA ALA A 63 0.01 7.30 17.47
C ALA A 63 0.61 5.90 17.36
N LEU A 64 1.91 5.77 17.03
CA LEU A 64 2.57 4.46 16.90
C LEU A 64 2.65 3.72 18.23
N GLN A 65 2.85 4.41 19.31
CA GLN A 65 2.85 3.85 20.69
C GLN A 65 3.76 2.62 20.83
N GLY A 66 4.99 2.72 20.31
CA GLY A 66 5.98 1.66 20.39
C GLY A 66 5.89 0.58 19.31
N LYS A 67 4.86 0.61 18.46
CA LYS A 67 4.77 -0.31 17.32
C LYS A 67 5.63 0.18 16.16
N SER A 68 6.10 -0.75 15.34
CA SER A 68 6.65 -0.38 14.04
C SER A 68 5.52 0.14 13.14
N VAL A 69 5.90 0.89 12.10
CA VAL A 69 4.91 1.42 11.14
C VAL A 69 4.16 0.27 10.47
N SER A 70 4.88 -0.78 10.05
CA SER A 70 4.29 -1.95 9.40
C SER A 70 3.30 -2.67 10.31
N GLU A 71 3.64 -2.89 11.57
CA GLU A 71 2.74 -3.52 12.56
C GLU A 71 1.46 -2.69 12.74
N ALA A 72 1.62 -1.38 12.89
CA ALA A 72 0.49 -0.47 13.07
C ALA A 72 -0.44 -0.49 11.85
N ALA A 73 0.11 -0.50 10.65
CA ALA A 73 -0.67 -0.53 9.42
C ALA A 73 -1.47 -1.84 9.30
N VAL A 74 -0.82 -2.99 9.47
CA VAL A 74 -1.50 -4.30 9.39
C VAL A 74 -2.57 -4.42 10.46
N TRP A 75 -2.28 -3.97 11.68
CA TRP A 75 -3.24 -3.98 12.77
C TRP A 75 -4.49 -3.18 12.41
N SER A 76 -4.32 -1.98 11.89
CA SER A 76 -5.42 -1.12 11.46
C SER A 76 -6.22 -1.74 10.31
N TRP A 77 -5.54 -2.27 9.30
CA TRP A 77 -6.20 -2.92 8.16
C TRP A 77 -7.01 -4.15 8.57
N ASN A 78 -6.52 -4.90 9.54
CA ASN A 78 -7.21 -6.09 10.03
C ASN A 78 -8.52 -5.74 10.77
N LEU A 79 -8.66 -4.53 11.28
CA LEU A 79 -9.86 -4.05 11.95
C LEU A 79 -10.92 -3.46 11.00
N SER A 80 -10.56 -3.21 9.75
CA SER A 80 -11.43 -2.58 8.76
C SER A 80 -11.87 -3.60 7.72
N GLY A 81 -13.17 -3.79 7.52
CA GLY A 81 -13.72 -4.85 6.67
C GLY A 81 -13.12 -4.91 5.28
N GLY A 82 -13.12 -3.81 4.53
CA GLY A 82 -12.59 -3.78 3.16
C GLY A 82 -11.07 -4.02 3.11
N HIS A 83 -10.30 -3.44 4.03
CA HIS A 83 -8.86 -3.65 4.10
C HIS A 83 -8.54 -5.09 4.52
N ARG A 84 -9.30 -5.63 5.47
CA ARG A 84 -9.13 -7.01 5.91
C ARG A 84 -9.43 -7.99 4.78
N ASP A 85 -10.45 -7.72 3.97
CA ASP A 85 -10.78 -8.53 2.80
C ASP A 85 -9.59 -8.62 1.85
N ASN A 86 -8.88 -7.50 1.60
CA ASN A 86 -7.67 -7.51 0.79
C ASN A 86 -6.56 -8.35 1.42
N LEU A 87 -6.34 -8.22 2.74
CA LEU A 87 -5.30 -9.01 3.43
C LEU A 87 -5.54 -10.50 3.30
N LEU A 88 -6.79 -10.94 3.26
CA LEU A 88 -7.19 -12.35 3.31
C LEU A 88 -7.66 -12.90 1.96
N GLU A 89 -7.69 -12.09 0.89
CA GLU A 89 -8.14 -12.55 -0.43
C GLU A 89 -7.29 -13.71 -0.93
N LYS A 90 -7.91 -14.87 -1.13
CA LYS A 90 -7.22 -16.10 -1.49
C LYS A 90 -6.65 -16.08 -2.91
N ASN A 91 -7.22 -15.24 -3.79
CA ASN A 91 -6.79 -15.15 -5.17
C ASN A 91 -5.59 -14.22 -5.38
N TYR A 92 -5.16 -13.50 -4.36
CA TYR A 92 -3.90 -12.76 -4.42
C TYR A 92 -2.72 -13.74 -4.23
N ALA A 93 -1.67 -13.56 -5.02
CA ALA A 93 -0.48 -14.41 -4.98
C ALA A 93 0.78 -13.66 -4.57
N GLU A 94 0.86 -12.37 -4.88
CA GLU A 94 2.07 -11.56 -4.67
C GLU A 94 1.74 -10.24 -4.02
N THR A 95 2.74 -9.64 -3.38
CA THR A 95 2.58 -8.37 -2.66
C THR A 95 3.82 -7.50 -2.75
N GLY A 96 3.63 -6.21 -2.56
CA GLY A 96 4.68 -5.24 -2.33
C GLY A 96 4.23 -4.20 -1.34
N VAL A 97 5.16 -3.64 -0.57
CA VAL A 97 4.88 -2.61 0.43
C VAL A 97 5.78 -1.41 0.24
N GLY A 98 5.27 -0.24 0.60
CA GLY A 98 6.01 1.01 0.58
C GLY A 98 5.65 1.87 1.78
N LEU A 99 6.63 2.57 2.30
CA LEU A 99 6.48 3.49 3.42
C LEU A 99 7.13 4.82 3.05
N SER A 100 6.47 5.92 3.36
CA SER A 100 7.06 7.24 3.14
C SER A 100 6.65 8.20 4.24
N ARG A 101 7.59 9.04 4.65
CA ARG A 101 7.37 10.01 5.72
C ARG A 101 6.89 11.33 5.14
N GLY A 102 5.88 11.93 5.79
CA GLY A 102 5.32 13.20 5.37
C GLY A 102 4.59 13.89 6.51
N VAL A 103 3.60 14.69 6.17
CA VAL A 103 2.74 15.36 7.15
C VAL A 103 1.27 15.05 6.85
N ASN A 104 0.44 15.05 7.88
CA ASN A 104 -0.99 14.88 7.73
C ASN A 104 -1.69 16.26 7.58
N ASP A 105 -3.01 16.24 7.53
CA ASP A 105 -3.81 17.46 7.35
C ASP A 105 -3.68 18.45 8.52
N SER A 106 -3.23 17.97 9.68
CA SER A 106 -2.98 18.80 10.86
C SER A 106 -1.54 19.30 10.95
N GLY A 107 -0.69 19.01 9.95
CA GLY A 107 0.71 19.39 9.94
C GLY A 107 1.60 18.52 10.82
N GLU A 108 1.10 17.39 11.31
CA GLU A 108 1.86 16.47 12.16
C GLU A 108 2.70 15.53 11.31
N ALA A 109 3.91 15.21 11.79
CA ALA A 109 4.76 14.18 11.17
C ALA A 109 4.02 12.84 11.19
N CYS A 110 4.01 12.17 10.06
CA CYS A 110 3.29 10.91 9.90
C CYS A 110 3.97 10.01 8.87
N TRP A 111 3.51 8.76 8.81
CA TRP A 111 3.90 7.78 7.80
C TRP A 111 2.73 7.47 6.89
N TYR A 112 3.02 7.41 5.60
CA TYR A 112 2.10 6.90 4.58
C TYR A 112 2.51 5.49 4.24
N CYS A 113 1.57 4.55 4.32
CA CYS A 113 1.81 3.13 4.13
C CYS A 113 0.98 2.63 2.97
N VAL A 114 1.58 1.82 2.11
CA VAL A 114 0.90 1.21 0.96
C VAL A 114 1.24 -0.27 0.94
N GLN A 115 0.24 -1.11 0.77
CA GLN A 115 0.42 -2.50 0.40
C GLN A 115 -0.35 -2.75 -0.88
N LEU A 116 0.35 -3.26 -1.90
CA LEU A 116 -0.24 -3.68 -3.16
C LEU A 116 -0.30 -5.19 -3.23
N PHE A 117 -1.34 -5.69 -3.89
CA PHE A 117 -1.59 -7.12 -4.06
C PHE A 117 -1.81 -7.41 -5.53
N LEU A 118 -1.22 -8.48 -6.03
CA LEU A 118 -1.40 -8.92 -7.40
C LEU A 118 -2.22 -10.21 -7.43
N TRP A 119 -3.27 -10.21 -8.26
CA TRP A 119 -4.08 -11.39 -8.52
C TRP A 119 -3.23 -12.52 -9.09
N ASN A 120 -3.52 -13.75 -8.67
CA ASN A 120 -2.86 -14.95 -9.19
C ASN A 120 -3.07 -15.06 -10.71
N GLY A 121 -2.01 -15.40 -11.42
CA GLY A 121 -2.06 -15.54 -12.88
C GLY A 121 -1.76 -14.27 -13.66
N TYR A 122 -1.54 -13.15 -12.99
CA TYR A 122 -1.16 -11.88 -13.63
C TYR A 122 0.28 -11.52 -13.31
N SER A 123 0.85 -10.64 -14.12
CA SER A 123 2.23 -10.17 -13.94
C SER A 123 2.32 -8.69 -14.21
N ILE A 124 3.38 -8.07 -13.69
CA ILE A 124 3.68 -6.66 -13.88
C ILE A 124 5.02 -6.57 -14.60
N SER A 125 5.06 -5.85 -15.73
CA SER A 125 6.30 -5.62 -16.48
C SER A 125 6.78 -4.18 -16.39
N TRP A 126 5.92 -3.25 -15.96
CA TRP A 126 6.23 -1.84 -15.95
C TRP A 126 5.65 -1.15 -14.71
N VAL A 127 6.41 -0.21 -14.16
CA VAL A 127 5.99 0.65 -13.04
C VAL A 127 6.12 2.10 -13.46
N ASP A 128 5.06 2.89 -13.22
CA ASP A 128 5.05 4.32 -13.50
C ASP A 128 5.83 5.06 -12.42
N THR A 129 7.11 5.26 -12.65
CA THR A 129 7.94 6.08 -11.77
C THR A 129 7.82 7.53 -12.22
N PRO A 130 7.51 8.47 -11.32
CA PRO A 130 7.48 9.88 -11.69
C PRO A 130 8.82 10.30 -12.28
N ALA A 131 8.77 11.10 -13.34
CA ALA A 131 9.99 11.69 -13.89
C ALA A 131 10.71 12.47 -12.79
N ALA A 132 12.03 12.40 -12.77
CA ALA A 132 12.83 13.20 -11.86
C ALA A 132 12.48 14.68 -12.08
N LYS A 133 12.05 15.31 -11.04
CA LYS A 133 11.67 16.73 -11.07
C LYS A 133 12.87 17.59 -10.81
#